data_ea3e6b7ab347406ea1d6711aba367457
#
_entry.id   ea3e6b7ab347406ea1d6711aba367457
#
_cell.length_a   1.000
_cell.length_b   1.000
_cell.length_c   1.000
_cell.angle_alpha   90.00
_cell.angle_beta   90.00
_cell.angle_gamma   90.00
#
_symmetry.space_group_name_H-M   'P 1'
#
loop_
_entity.id
_entity.type
_entity.pdbx_description
1 polymer ?
#
loop_
_entity_poly.entity_id
_entity_poly.type
_entity_poly.pdbx_seq_one_letter_code
_entity_poly.pdbx_strand_id
1 'polypeptide(L)'
;MSGIQHIIVQAGGRGSRLETLTTNKPKALVPVDNLPMIFHLFKKYPQAKFTIIADYKKEVMRNYLKAFADINYEIVDAFKKGTCAGLHNALKTLPNNKPFMLIWCDLILSNIVNMPHEVDKNYLGISKDFECRWSYLDEKFRQEPSKENGVAGLFLFKDKSEIADVPEEGEFVKWLATKNLKFERLNMFGGLEIGTMLSYFQNELNKPKCRPFNKMEFKGDIVLKYPIDEQGRKLAEDEIAWYKEVIGLGYTNIPKIYGFDPLVMEKIQGSNVYEYAFLTKGFKYALLKKVVEALDTLHSLTPTIAAVDEDCEDNYITKTFKRLEKVRELVPFAKDDFVVINGVRCTNIFAIKDKIAETLRKMFPKQFHLIHGDCTFHNMMIETNGVRPVLLDPRGYFGKSKLYGDVDYDWAKLYYSAIGDYDQFNRKNFSLVINEDGVELEIVSNNWKSLENDFFELTQADPQKIMLLHAIIWLSLTTYAWEDYDAICGAFYKGLLELQRYLGNGR
;
A
#
# COMPACT_ATOMS: atom_id res chain seq x y z
N MET A 1 -29.22 -5.19 3.36
CA MET A 1 -28.02 -5.91 2.87
C MET A 1 -28.49 -6.74 1.68
N SER A 2 -27.81 -6.73 0.55
CA SER A 2 -28.18 -7.53 -0.63
C SER A 2 -28.11 -9.02 -0.27
N GLY A 3 -29.11 -9.83 -0.69
CA GLY A 3 -29.16 -11.27 -0.42
C GLY A 3 -28.10 -12.13 -1.13
N ILE A 4 -27.03 -11.51 -1.67
CA ILE A 4 -25.96 -12.16 -2.43
C ILE A 4 -24.93 -12.73 -1.45
N GLN A 5 -24.93 -14.06 -1.32
CA GLN A 5 -24.02 -14.79 -0.42
C GLN A 5 -22.86 -15.46 -1.16
N HIS A 6 -22.93 -15.59 -2.49
CA HIS A 6 -21.92 -16.26 -3.31
C HIS A 6 -21.48 -15.34 -4.45
N ILE A 7 -20.16 -15.14 -4.59
CA ILE A 7 -19.58 -14.27 -5.60
C ILE A 7 -18.45 -15.00 -6.31
N ILE A 8 -18.57 -15.16 -7.63
CA ILE A 8 -17.48 -15.62 -8.48
C ILE A 8 -16.76 -14.41 -9.04
N VAL A 9 -15.45 -14.33 -8.86
CA VAL A 9 -14.61 -13.26 -9.38
C VAL A 9 -13.74 -13.77 -10.52
N GLN A 10 -13.88 -13.18 -11.70
CA GLN A 10 -12.99 -13.41 -12.84
C GLN A 10 -11.68 -12.63 -12.62
N ALA A 11 -10.67 -13.28 -12.04
CA ALA A 11 -9.40 -12.67 -11.67
C ALA A 11 -8.17 -13.26 -12.43
N GLY A 12 -8.38 -14.19 -13.37
CA GLY A 12 -7.31 -14.86 -14.10
C GLY A 12 -6.64 -14.05 -15.20
N GLY A 13 -7.17 -12.89 -15.55
CA GLY A 13 -6.65 -12.08 -16.66
C GLY A 13 -5.28 -11.46 -16.36
N ARG A 14 -4.39 -11.48 -17.38
CA ARG A 14 -3.08 -10.81 -17.31
C ARG A 14 -3.21 -9.28 -17.17
N GLY A 15 -4.23 -8.68 -17.79
CA GLY A 15 -4.38 -7.23 -17.79
C GLY A 15 -3.32 -6.50 -18.62
N SER A 16 -2.98 -7.02 -19.81
CA SER A 16 -1.89 -6.51 -20.67
C SER A 16 -1.98 -5.02 -20.98
N ARG A 17 -3.19 -4.43 -20.96
CA ARG A 17 -3.40 -2.97 -21.14
C ARG A 17 -3.02 -2.13 -19.92
N LEU A 18 -2.68 -2.76 -18.79
CA LEU A 18 -2.12 -2.13 -17.58
C LEU A 18 -0.59 -2.24 -17.55
N GLU A 19 0.03 -2.75 -18.60
CA GLU A 19 1.47 -2.75 -18.88
C GLU A 19 2.32 -3.15 -17.66
N THR A 20 3.14 -2.22 -17.17
CA THR A 20 4.07 -2.44 -16.06
C THR A 20 3.38 -2.77 -14.74
N LEU A 21 2.16 -2.32 -14.51
CA LEU A 21 1.41 -2.59 -13.28
C LEU A 21 1.08 -4.07 -13.08
N THR A 22 1.14 -4.88 -14.14
CA THR A 22 0.83 -6.31 -14.09
C THR A 22 2.03 -7.20 -14.42
N THR A 23 3.25 -6.67 -14.42
CA THR A 23 4.46 -7.45 -14.68
C THR A 23 4.68 -8.52 -13.63
N ASN A 24 4.56 -8.19 -12.36
CA ASN A 24 4.85 -9.10 -11.24
C ASN A 24 3.60 -9.70 -10.59
N LYS A 25 2.42 -9.13 -10.82
CA LYS A 25 1.17 -9.48 -10.16
C LYS A 25 -0.01 -9.57 -11.14
N PRO A 26 -1.07 -10.35 -10.82
CA PRO A 26 -2.28 -10.36 -11.63
C PRO A 26 -3.04 -9.04 -11.49
N LYS A 27 -3.86 -8.71 -12.49
CA LYS A 27 -4.66 -7.48 -12.57
C LYS A 27 -5.47 -7.21 -11.28
N ALA A 28 -6.06 -8.24 -10.70
CA ALA A 28 -6.86 -8.13 -9.49
C ALA A 28 -6.12 -7.59 -8.25
N LEU A 29 -4.77 -7.64 -8.26
CA LEU A 29 -3.91 -7.10 -7.21
C LEU A 29 -3.31 -5.72 -7.53
N VAL A 30 -3.69 -5.08 -8.63
CA VAL A 30 -3.30 -3.69 -8.90
C VAL A 30 -3.99 -2.78 -7.88
N PRO A 31 -3.23 -1.91 -7.18
CA PRO A 31 -3.81 -1.02 -6.18
C PRO A 31 -4.59 0.12 -6.83
N VAL A 32 -5.78 0.36 -6.33
CA VAL A 32 -6.63 1.51 -6.67
C VAL A 32 -7.15 2.08 -5.36
N ASP A 33 -7.04 3.38 -5.16
CA ASP A 33 -7.44 4.02 -3.90
C ASP A 33 -6.83 3.36 -2.64
N ASN A 34 -5.53 3.03 -2.71
CA ASN A 34 -4.77 2.35 -1.65
C ASN A 34 -5.36 0.97 -1.26
N LEU A 35 -5.99 0.29 -2.20
CA LEU A 35 -6.52 -1.07 -1.99
C LEU A 35 -6.35 -1.89 -3.27
N PRO A 36 -5.93 -3.17 -3.24
CA PRO A 36 -5.98 -4.02 -4.42
C PRO A 36 -7.40 -4.12 -4.96
N MET A 37 -7.59 -4.10 -6.27
CA MET A 37 -8.92 -4.05 -6.89
C MET A 37 -9.88 -5.09 -6.32
N ILE A 38 -9.44 -6.32 -6.11
CA ILE A 38 -10.30 -7.38 -5.57
C ILE A 38 -10.76 -7.10 -4.13
N PHE A 39 -9.97 -6.37 -3.33
CA PHE A 39 -10.30 -6.05 -1.94
C PHE A 39 -11.46 -5.04 -1.82
N HIS A 40 -11.73 -4.24 -2.85
CA HIS A 40 -12.94 -3.41 -2.87
C HIS A 40 -14.20 -4.27 -2.82
N LEU A 41 -14.20 -5.44 -3.48
CA LEU A 41 -15.30 -6.40 -3.39
C LEU A 41 -15.39 -7.03 -2.00
N PHE A 42 -14.27 -7.41 -1.41
CA PHE A 42 -14.22 -7.99 -0.06
C PHE A 42 -14.77 -7.02 0.98
N LYS A 43 -14.37 -5.73 0.89
CA LYS A 43 -14.87 -4.66 1.77
C LYS A 43 -16.38 -4.43 1.59
N LYS A 44 -16.88 -4.52 0.35
CA LYS A 44 -18.30 -4.30 0.04
C LYS A 44 -19.19 -5.48 0.47
N TYR A 45 -18.68 -6.71 0.40
CA TYR A 45 -19.41 -7.95 0.70
C TYR A 45 -18.68 -8.83 1.72
N PRO A 46 -18.41 -8.35 2.95
CA PRO A 46 -17.54 -9.05 3.91
C PRO A 46 -18.09 -10.39 4.40
N GLN A 47 -19.39 -10.64 4.22
CA GLN A 47 -20.04 -11.89 4.64
C GLN A 47 -20.26 -12.88 3.49
N ALA A 48 -19.90 -12.51 2.24
CA ALA A 48 -20.05 -13.40 1.11
C ALA A 48 -18.94 -14.45 1.05
N LYS A 49 -19.26 -15.62 0.47
CA LYS A 49 -18.26 -16.59 0.06
C LYS A 49 -17.79 -16.23 -1.37
N PHE A 50 -16.48 -16.10 -1.55
CA PHE A 50 -15.87 -15.79 -2.82
C PHE A 50 -15.27 -17.03 -3.47
N THR A 51 -15.56 -17.26 -4.75
CA THR A 51 -14.84 -18.20 -5.60
C THR A 51 -14.03 -17.41 -6.62
N ILE A 52 -12.71 -17.44 -6.51
CA ILE A 52 -11.79 -16.59 -7.27
C ILE A 52 -11.16 -17.42 -8.37
N ILE A 53 -11.44 -17.10 -9.63
CA ILE A 53 -10.83 -17.76 -10.78
C ILE A 53 -9.48 -17.11 -11.03
N ALA A 54 -8.39 -17.89 -10.88
CA ALA A 54 -7.01 -17.45 -11.06
C ALA A 54 -6.33 -18.18 -12.22
N ASP A 55 -5.43 -17.48 -12.93
CA ASP A 55 -4.61 -18.01 -14.02
C ASP A 55 -3.24 -17.32 -14.02
N TYR A 56 -3.13 -16.16 -14.65
CA TYR A 56 -1.86 -15.41 -14.70
C TYR A 56 -1.37 -15.07 -13.28
N LYS A 57 -0.11 -15.43 -13.00
CA LYS A 57 0.52 -15.22 -11.67
C LYS A 57 -0.35 -15.78 -10.51
N LYS A 58 -1.00 -16.91 -10.71
CA LYS A 58 -1.92 -17.51 -9.74
C LYS A 58 -1.30 -17.78 -8.37
N GLU A 59 -0.01 -18.13 -8.30
CA GLU A 59 0.68 -18.35 -7.03
C GLU A 59 0.89 -17.04 -6.27
N VAL A 60 1.13 -15.93 -6.97
CA VAL A 60 1.15 -14.59 -6.35
C VAL A 60 -0.21 -14.27 -5.74
N MET A 61 -1.31 -14.54 -6.48
CA MET A 61 -2.68 -14.38 -5.96
C MET A 61 -2.91 -15.21 -4.70
N ARG A 62 -2.56 -16.51 -4.72
CA ARG A 62 -2.74 -17.43 -3.59
C ARG A 62 -2.02 -16.94 -2.33
N ASN A 63 -0.73 -16.64 -2.48
CA ASN A 63 0.12 -16.22 -1.37
C ASN A 63 -0.30 -14.84 -0.84
N TYR A 64 -0.72 -13.93 -1.72
CA TYR A 64 -1.18 -12.62 -1.32
C TYR A 64 -2.48 -12.70 -0.52
N LEU A 65 -3.47 -13.44 -1.00
CA LEU A 65 -4.73 -13.62 -0.28
C LEU A 65 -4.52 -14.37 1.04
N LYS A 66 -3.67 -15.39 1.08
CA LYS A 66 -3.30 -16.09 2.33
C LYS A 66 -2.71 -15.14 3.37
N ALA A 67 -1.89 -14.16 2.93
CA ALA A 67 -1.25 -13.21 3.83
C ALA A 67 -2.19 -12.10 4.34
N PHE A 68 -3.14 -11.64 3.49
CA PHE A 68 -3.85 -10.38 3.77
C PHE A 68 -5.37 -10.45 3.72
N ALA A 69 -5.98 -11.49 3.13
CA ALA A 69 -7.43 -11.58 3.07
C ALA A 69 -8.01 -12.20 4.33
N ASP A 70 -8.99 -11.51 4.93
CA ASP A 70 -9.76 -12.00 6.10
C ASP A 70 -11.22 -12.12 5.69
N ILE A 71 -11.50 -13.05 4.76
CA ILE A 71 -12.84 -13.33 4.22
C ILE A 71 -12.95 -14.82 3.88
N ASN A 72 -14.16 -15.30 3.66
CA ASN A 72 -14.39 -16.67 3.20
C ASN A 72 -14.16 -16.76 1.68
N TYR A 73 -13.10 -17.44 1.25
CA TYR A 73 -12.78 -17.60 -0.16
C TYR A 73 -12.22 -18.98 -0.51
N GLU A 74 -12.34 -19.32 -1.77
CA GLU A 74 -11.64 -20.43 -2.41
C GLU A 74 -11.08 -19.99 -3.79
N ILE A 75 -10.00 -20.59 -4.25
CA ILE A 75 -9.37 -20.28 -5.52
C ILE A 75 -9.51 -21.46 -6.47
N VAL A 76 -10.01 -21.17 -7.67
CA VAL A 76 -10.16 -22.13 -8.78
C VAL A 76 -9.22 -21.75 -9.91
N ASP A 77 -8.44 -22.70 -10.40
CA ASP A 77 -7.54 -22.47 -11.54
C ASP A 77 -8.30 -22.50 -12.85
N ALA A 78 -7.97 -21.56 -13.73
CA ALA A 78 -8.36 -21.61 -15.13
C ALA A 78 -7.28 -22.36 -15.91
N PHE A 79 -7.62 -23.53 -16.47
CA PHE A 79 -6.67 -24.36 -17.21
C PHE A 79 -6.66 -24.09 -18.72
N LYS A 80 -7.61 -23.30 -19.22
CA LYS A 80 -7.79 -22.96 -20.63
C LYS A 80 -7.90 -21.46 -20.83
N LYS A 81 -7.98 -21.01 -22.09
CA LYS A 81 -8.00 -19.58 -22.43
C LYS A 81 -9.40 -18.98 -22.44
N GLY A 82 -9.49 -17.69 -22.10
CA GLY A 82 -10.70 -16.89 -22.18
C GLY A 82 -11.50 -16.83 -20.88
N THR A 83 -12.53 -16.00 -20.84
CA THR A 83 -13.31 -15.73 -19.64
C THR A 83 -14.32 -16.83 -19.26
N CYS A 84 -14.53 -17.86 -20.13
CA CYS A 84 -15.22 -19.09 -19.77
C CYS A 84 -14.32 -20.03 -18.94
N ALA A 85 -13.00 -19.93 -19.14
CA ALA A 85 -12.05 -20.80 -18.46
C ALA A 85 -12.14 -20.65 -16.94
N GLY A 86 -12.15 -21.75 -16.23
CA GLY A 86 -12.33 -21.79 -14.78
C GLY A 86 -13.77 -21.61 -14.29
N LEU A 87 -14.66 -20.98 -15.07
CA LEU A 87 -16.03 -20.74 -14.65
C LEU A 87 -16.81 -22.05 -14.45
N HIS A 88 -16.63 -23.03 -15.33
CA HIS A 88 -17.22 -24.36 -15.19
C HIS A 88 -16.85 -25.02 -13.84
N ASN A 89 -15.60 -24.90 -13.43
CA ASN A 89 -15.14 -25.42 -12.14
C ASN A 89 -15.64 -24.56 -10.96
N ALA A 90 -15.69 -23.25 -11.13
CA ALA A 90 -16.22 -22.34 -10.11
C ALA A 90 -17.71 -22.62 -9.82
N LEU A 91 -18.51 -22.95 -10.83
CA LEU A 91 -19.92 -23.31 -10.66
C LEU A 91 -20.12 -24.58 -9.80
N LYS A 92 -19.15 -25.50 -9.78
CA LYS A 92 -19.20 -26.72 -8.94
C LYS A 92 -19.11 -26.40 -7.44
N THR A 93 -18.51 -25.26 -7.08
CA THR A 93 -18.37 -24.83 -5.68
C THR A 93 -19.64 -24.17 -5.14
N LEU A 94 -20.56 -23.79 -6.01
CA LEU A 94 -21.81 -23.13 -5.63
C LEU A 94 -22.86 -24.15 -5.18
N PRO A 95 -23.67 -23.81 -4.17
CA PRO A 95 -24.86 -24.61 -3.83
C PRO A 95 -25.89 -24.58 -4.96
N ASN A 96 -26.77 -25.56 -5.00
CA ASN A 96 -27.91 -25.59 -5.91
C ASN A 96 -29.00 -24.63 -5.43
N ASN A 97 -29.80 -24.11 -6.34
CA ASN A 97 -30.97 -23.26 -6.08
C ASN A 97 -30.63 -22.04 -5.21
N LYS A 98 -29.45 -21.45 -5.42
CA LYS A 98 -29.03 -20.22 -4.77
C LYS A 98 -28.53 -19.23 -5.81
N PRO A 99 -28.90 -17.96 -5.65
CA PRO A 99 -28.40 -16.90 -6.50
C PRO A 99 -26.92 -16.65 -6.24
N PHE A 100 -26.23 -16.19 -7.29
CA PHE A 100 -24.84 -15.78 -7.20
C PHE A 100 -24.50 -14.60 -8.10
N MET A 101 -23.44 -13.90 -7.78
CA MET A 101 -22.85 -12.85 -8.61
C MET A 101 -21.64 -13.43 -9.36
N LEU A 102 -21.54 -13.12 -10.64
CA LEU A 102 -20.29 -13.23 -11.42
C LEU A 102 -19.82 -11.83 -11.73
N ILE A 103 -18.57 -11.51 -11.37
CA ILE A 103 -18.03 -10.16 -11.55
C ILE A 103 -16.59 -10.19 -12.05
N TRP A 104 -16.21 -9.22 -12.87
CA TRP A 104 -14.84 -9.00 -13.30
C TRP A 104 -14.06 -8.23 -12.22
N CYS A 105 -12.82 -8.62 -11.97
CA CYS A 105 -11.99 -8.08 -10.89
C CYS A 105 -11.61 -6.60 -11.08
N ASP A 106 -11.75 -6.05 -12.28
CA ASP A 106 -11.42 -4.67 -12.63
C ASP A 106 -12.59 -3.69 -12.52
N LEU A 107 -13.77 -4.19 -12.11
CA LEU A 107 -14.94 -3.38 -11.85
C LEU A 107 -15.03 -3.02 -10.36
N ILE A 108 -14.85 -1.75 -10.05
CA ILE A 108 -15.03 -1.22 -8.70
C ILE A 108 -16.45 -0.65 -8.58
N LEU A 109 -17.24 -1.26 -7.69
CA LEU A 109 -18.64 -0.90 -7.49
C LEU A 109 -18.78 0.30 -6.57
N SER A 110 -19.50 1.32 -7.01
CA SER A 110 -19.88 2.42 -6.13
C SER A 110 -20.94 2.00 -5.10
N ASN A 111 -21.12 2.85 -4.08
CA ASN A 111 -22.17 2.63 -3.08
C ASN A 111 -23.59 2.98 -3.58
N ILE A 112 -23.69 3.62 -4.73
CA ILE A 112 -24.98 4.08 -5.33
C ILE A 112 -25.66 2.94 -6.10
N VAL A 113 -24.95 1.86 -6.44
CA VAL A 113 -25.53 0.74 -7.16
C VAL A 113 -26.54 0.02 -6.28
N ASN A 114 -27.82 0.13 -6.67
CA ASN A 114 -28.91 -0.56 -5.98
C ASN A 114 -28.98 -2.02 -6.42
N MET A 115 -28.43 -2.90 -5.60
CA MET A 115 -28.56 -4.34 -5.79
C MET A 115 -29.98 -4.78 -5.42
N PRO A 116 -30.60 -5.75 -6.15
CA PRO A 116 -31.89 -6.29 -5.79
C PRO A 116 -31.83 -6.95 -4.40
N HIS A 117 -32.91 -6.80 -3.62
CA HIS A 117 -33.03 -7.46 -2.32
C HIS A 117 -33.11 -8.98 -2.47
N GLU A 118 -33.83 -9.43 -3.49
CA GLU A 118 -33.95 -10.85 -3.88
C GLU A 118 -33.58 -10.99 -5.35
N VAL A 119 -32.86 -12.04 -5.67
CA VAL A 119 -32.43 -12.35 -7.04
C VAL A 119 -33.34 -13.46 -7.58
N ASP A 120 -34.53 -13.08 -8.00
CA ASP A 120 -35.57 -13.95 -8.59
C ASP A 120 -35.45 -14.09 -10.12
N LYS A 121 -34.68 -13.21 -10.74
CA LYS A 121 -34.38 -13.16 -12.18
C LYS A 121 -32.88 -13.05 -12.39
N ASN A 122 -32.46 -13.12 -13.64
CA ASN A 122 -31.08 -12.79 -14.02
C ASN A 122 -30.95 -11.28 -14.23
N TYR A 123 -29.90 -10.67 -13.69
CA TYR A 123 -29.62 -9.24 -13.84
C TYR A 123 -28.25 -9.02 -14.47
N LEU A 124 -28.17 -7.97 -15.28
CA LEU A 124 -26.95 -7.57 -15.99
C LEU A 124 -26.56 -6.14 -15.62
N GLY A 125 -25.36 -5.95 -15.13
CA GLY A 125 -24.76 -4.63 -14.89
C GLY A 125 -24.54 -3.88 -16.20
N ILE A 126 -25.24 -2.74 -16.35
CA ILE A 126 -25.11 -1.84 -17.49
C ILE A 126 -24.38 -0.57 -17.06
N SER A 127 -23.23 -0.33 -17.70
CA SER A 127 -22.45 0.88 -17.46
C SER A 127 -23.23 2.13 -17.89
N LYS A 128 -22.99 3.23 -17.13
CA LYS A 128 -23.45 4.58 -17.46
C LYS A 128 -22.30 5.59 -17.44
N ASP A 129 -21.13 5.18 -16.98
CA ASP A 129 -19.99 6.07 -16.73
C ASP A 129 -18.77 5.79 -17.64
N PHE A 130 -18.63 4.56 -18.14
CA PHE A 130 -17.51 4.15 -18.99
C PHE A 130 -17.99 3.33 -20.20
N GLU A 131 -17.20 3.34 -21.26
CA GLU A 131 -17.48 2.58 -22.48
C GLU A 131 -17.09 1.12 -22.29
N CYS A 132 -18.00 0.20 -22.65
CA CYS A 132 -17.78 -1.24 -22.62
C CYS A 132 -17.70 -1.80 -24.03
N ARG A 133 -16.91 -2.86 -24.21
CA ARG A 133 -16.71 -3.56 -25.50
C ARG A 133 -17.99 -4.22 -26.04
N TRP A 134 -18.88 -4.65 -25.16
CA TRP A 134 -20.15 -5.29 -25.48
C TRP A 134 -21.31 -4.41 -25.03
N SER A 135 -22.38 -4.42 -25.81
CA SER A 135 -23.65 -3.78 -25.43
C SER A 135 -24.76 -4.82 -25.26
N TYR A 136 -25.78 -4.43 -24.47
CA TYR A 136 -27.01 -5.21 -24.29
C TYR A 136 -28.21 -4.31 -24.56
N LEU A 137 -28.86 -4.56 -25.70
CA LEU A 137 -30.01 -3.79 -26.17
C LEU A 137 -31.04 -4.72 -26.79
N ASP A 138 -32.35 -4.46 -26.59
CA ASP A 138 -33.46 -5.27 -27.07
C ASP A 138 -33.30 -6.77 -26.73
N GLU A 139 -32.89 -7.06 -25.48
CA GLU A 139 -32.63 -8.40 -24.94
C GLU A 139 -31.52 -9.17 -25.70
N LYS A 140 -30.64 -8.47 -26.41
CA LYS A 140 -29.54 -9.07 -27.20
C LYS A 140 -28.18 -8.47 -26.86
N PHE A 141 -27.19 -9.34 -26.76
CA PHE A 141 -25.78 -8.94 -26.69
C PHE A 141 -25.27 -8.62 -28.11
N ARG A 142 -24.54 -7.49 -28.23
CA ARG A 142 -23.88 -7.07 -29.47
C ARG A 142 -22.42 -6.75 -29.17
N GLN A 143 -21.51 -7.17 -30.05
CA GLN A 143 -20.09 -6.84 -29.94
C GLN A 143 -19.82 -5.44 -30.52
N GLU A 144 -20.44 -4.45 -29.94
CA GLU A 144 -20.36 -3.04 -30.32
C GLU A 144 -20.06 -2.22 -29.08
N PRO A 145 -19.02 -1.34 -29.10
CA PRO A 145 -18.71 -0.46 -27.99
C PRO A 145 -19.91 0.43 -27.62
N SER A 146 -20.18 0.54 -26.33
CA SER A 146 -21.29 1.38 -25.84
C SER A 146 -21.00 1.91 -24.45
N LYS A 147 -21.31 3.18 -24.25
CA LYS A 147 -21.30 3.83 -22.95
C LYS A 147 -22.66 3.74 -22.25
N GLU A 148 -23.77 3.78 -23.00
CA GLU A 148 -25.13 3.81 -22.43
C GLU A 148 -25.74 2.43 -22.19
N ASN A 149 -25.37 1.45 -23.02
CA ASN A 149 -25.87 0.08 -22.97
C ASN A 149 -24.74 -0.93 -22.75
N GLY A 150 -23.60 -0.46 -22.22
CA GLY A 150 -22.40 -1.26 -22.09
C GLY A 150 -22.50 -2.34 -21.01
N VAL A 151 -22.08 -3.56 -21.34
CA VAL A 151 -21.98 -4.69 -20.40
C VAL A 151 -20.82 -4.48 -19.46
N ALA A 152 -21.12 -4.09 -18.23
CA ALA A 152 -20.12 -3.64 -17.24
C ALA A 152 -19.31 -4.76 -16.60
N GLY A 153 -19.62 -6.03 -16.89
CA GLY A 153 -18.90 -7.16 -16.29
C GLY A 153 -19.43 -7.62 -14.94
N LEU A 154 -20.68 -7.29 -14.62
CA LEU A 154 -21.41 -7.79 -13.47
C LEU A 154 -22.66 -8.53 -13.95
N PHE A 155 -22.84 -9.76 -13.47
CA PHE A 155 -23.99 -10.60 -13.76
C PHE A 155 -24.52 -11.17 -12.43
N LEU A 156 -25.83 -11.11 -12.24
CA LEU A 156 -26.51 -11.84 -11.17
C LEU A 156 -27.33 -12.96 -11.81
N PHE A 157 -27.07 -14.17 -11.40
CA PHE A 157 -27.85 -15.34 -11.82
C PHE A 157 -28.70 -15.83 -10.65
N LYS A 158 -29.96 -16.16 -10.95
CA LYS A 158 -30.87 -16.73 -9.94
C LYS A 158 -30.48 -18.11 -9.48
N ASP A 159 -29.77 -18.87 -10.37
CA ASP A 159 -29.26 -20.20 -10.09
C ASP A 159 -28.13 -20.58 -11.06
N LYS A 160 -27.23 -21.46 -10.64
CA LYS A 160 -26.11 -21.91 -11.48
C LYS A 160 -26.53 -22.74 -12.71
N SER A 161 -27.73 -23.30 -12.71
CA SER A 161 -28.28 -24.04 -13.87
C SER A 161 -28.45 -23.17 -15.11
N GLU A 162 -28.63 -21.82 -14.93
CA GLU A 162 -28.75 -20.87 -16.05
C GLU A 162 -27.52 -20.90 -16.97
N ILE A 163 -26.35 -21.23 -16.45
CA ILE A 163 -25.09 -21.25 -17.19
C ILE A 163 -24.30 -22.58 -16.96
N ALA A 164 -24.98 -23.67 -16.60
CA ALA A 164 -24.33 -24.94 -16.30
C ALA A 164 -23.55 -25.55 -17.49
N ASP A 165 -23.95 -25.21 -18.71
CA ASP A 165 -23.33 -25.64 -19.96
C ASP A 165 -22.26 -24.67 -20.51
N VAL A 166 -21.72 -23.79 -19.65
CA VAL A 166 -20.62 -22.89 -20.01
C VAL A 166 -19.42 -23.71 -20.51
N PRO A 167 -18.84 -23.36 -21.68
CA PRO A 167 -17.71 -24.13 -22.22
C PRO A 167 -16.45 -23.92 -21.35
N GLU A 168 -15.52 -24.85 -21.45
CA GLU A 168 -14.27 -24.78 -20.70
C GLU A 168 -13.30 -23.69 -21.22
N GLU A 169 -13.56 -23.13 -22.40
CA GLU A 169 -12.74 -22.08 -23.02
C GLU A 169 -13.59 -21.11 -23.84
N GLY A 170 -13.01 -19.92 -24.15
CA GLY A 170 -13.65 -18.89 -24.96
C GLY A 170 -14.10 -17.67 -24.16
N GLU A 171 -14.69 -16.70 -24.85
CA GLU A 171 -15.19 -15.48 -24.23
C GLU A 171 -16.61 -15.67 -23.67
N PHE A 172 -16.82 -15.40 -22.43
CA PHE A 172 -18.08 -15.61 -21.71
C PHE A 172 -19.25 -14.82 -22.34
N VAL A 173 -19.07 -13.52 -22.59
CA VAL A 173 -20.16 -12.69 -23.19
C VAL A 173 -20.48 -13.12 -24.60
N LYS A 174 -19.45 -13.54 -25.37
CA LYS A 174 -19.65 -14.08 -26.73
C LYS A 174 -20.45 -15.39 -26.70
N TRP A 175 -20.14 -16.29 -25.76
CA TRP A 175 -20.93 -17.49 -25.56
C TRP A 175 -22.32 -17.19 -25.06
N LEU A 176 -22.46 -16.27 -24.09
CA LEU A 176 -23.75 -15.87 -23.51
C LEU A 176 -24.68 -15.27 -24.60
N ALA A 177 -24.11 -14.57 -25.58
CA ALA A 177 -24.85 -14.04 -26.74
C ALA A 177 -25.48 -15.13 -27.62
N THR A 178 -25.01 -16.37 -27.53
CA THR A 178 -25.62 -17.52 -28.24
C THR A 178 -26.77 -18.14 -27.45
N LYS A 179 -26.99 -17.71 -26.19
CA LYS A 179 -28.04 -18.23 -25.34
C LYS A 179 -29.28 -17.34 -25.40
N ASN A 180 -30.44 -17.95 -25.19
CA ASN A 180 -31.67 -17.22 -25.13
C ASN A 180 -32.03 -16.81 -23.68
N LEU A 181 -31.01 -16.32 -22.95
CA LEU A 181 -31.17 -15.86 -21.57
C LEU A 181 -31.56 -14.38 -21.54
N LYS A 182 -32.61 -14.09 -20.79
CA LYS A 182 -33.05 -12.71 -20.55
C LYS A 182 -32.48 -12.17 -19.25
N PHE A 183 -32.11 -10.88 -19.30
CA PHE A 183 -31.58 -10.15 -18.16
C PHE A 183 -32.39 -8.89 -17.92
N GLU A 184 -32.70 -8.65 -16.68
CA GLU A 184 -33.12 -7.31 -16.21
C GLU A 184 -31.87 -6.41 -16.10
N ARG A 185 -32.01 -5.15 -16.49
CA ARG A 185 -30.91 -4.18 -16.49
C ARG A 185 -30.67 -3.64 -15.09
N LEU A 186 -29.45 -3.75 -14.61
CA LEU A 186 -28.98 -3.12 -13.39
C LEU A 186 -28.07 -1.94 -13.76
N ASN A 187 -28.58 -0.71 -13.61
CA ASN A 187 -27.80 0.47 -13.95
C ASN A 187 -26.66 0.69 -12.96
N MET A 188 -25.43 0.74 -13.49
CA MET A 188 -24.21 0.91 -12.73
C MET A 188 -23.81 2.39 -12.77
N PHE A 189 -24.12 3.14 -11.70
CA PHE A 189 -23.72 4.54 -11.57
C PHE A 189 -22.54 4.69 -10.61
N GLY A 190 -21.58 5.56 -10.96
CA GLY A 190 -20.40 5.84 -10.16
C GLY A 190 -19.42 4.66 -10.06
N GLY A 191 -19.59 3.65 -10.91
CA GLY A 191 -18.65 2.53 -11.02
C GLY A 191 -17.40 2.91 -11.80
N LEU A 192 -16.29 2.27 -11.48
CA LEU A 192 -15.01 2.46 -12.18
C LEU A 192 -14.57 1.16 -12.83
N GLU A 193 -14.18 1.22 -14.10
CA GLU A 193 -13.49 0.13 -14.80
C GLU A 193 -12.02 0.51 -14.97
N ILE A 194 -11.14 -0.26 -14.34
CA ILE A 194 -9.69 -0.05 -14.40
C ILE A 194 -9.08 -1.10 -15.33
N GLY A 195 -9.32 -0.91 -16.62
CA GLY A 195 -8.89 -1.84 -17.66
C GLY A 195 -7.64 -1.41 -18.43
N THR A 196 -7.24 -0.14 -18.34
CA THR A 196 -6.13 0.45 -19.10
C THR A 196 -5.28 1.35 -18.23
N MET A 197 -4.03 1.64 -18.66
CA MET A 197 -3.20 2.65 -17.99
C MET A 197 -3.87 4.02 -17.93
N LEU A 198 -4.60 4.40 -18.98
CA LEU A 198 -5.30 5.68 -19.02
C LEU A 198 -6.37 5.76 -17.93
N SER A 199 -7.25 4.75 -17.81
CA SER A 199 -8.28 4.71 -16.76
C SER A 199 -7.67 4.68 -15.35
N TYR A 200 -6.54 3.99 -15.18
CA TYR A 200 -5.79 3.98 -13.93
C TYR A 200 -5.28 5.37 -13.55
N PHE A 201 -4.54 6.04 -14.44
CA PHE A 201 -4.01 7.37 -14.16
C PHE A 201 -5.10 8.43 -13.97
N GLN A 202 -6.17 8.41 -14.74
CA GLN A 202 -7.29 9.33 -14.55
C GLN A 202 -7.93 9.21 -13.17
N ASN A 203 -7.96 7.99 -12.62
CA ASN A 203 -8.46 7.76 -11.27
C ASN A 203 -7.49 8.26 -10.18
N GLU A 204 -6.17 8.12 -10.41
CA GLU A 204 -5.14 8.44 -9.40
C GLU A 204 -4.73 9.93 -9.38
N LEU A 205 -4.81 10.64 -10.54
CA LEU A 205 -4.26 12.00 -10.72
C LEU A 205 -4.90 13.09 -9.83
N ASN A 206 -6.12 12.90 -9.35
CA ASN A 206 -6.89 13.95 -8.67
C ASN A 206 -7.17 13.65 -7.20
N LYS A 207 -6.53 12.63 -6.60
CA LYS A 207 -6.83 12.23 -5.23
C LYS A 207 -5.74 12.67 -4.26
N PRO A 208 -6.10 13.31 -3.14
CA PRO A 208 -5.13 13.56 -2.06
C PRO A 208 -4.64 12.21 -1.53
N LYS A 209 -3.31 12.03 -1.52
CA LYS A 209 -2.67 10.83 -0.96
C LYS A 209 -2.72 10.91 0.56
N CYS A 210 -3.78 10.41 1.16
CA CYS A 210 -3.94 10.26 2.60
C CYS A 210 -3.92 8.77 2.97
N ARG A 211 -3.45 8.45 4.17
CA ARG A 211 -3.52 7.09 4.71
C ARG A 211 -4.98 6.62 4.76
N PRO A 212 -5.27 5.34 4.47
CA PRO A 212 -6.65 4.85 4.36
C PRO A 212 -7.48 4.93 5.64
N PHE A 213 -6.83 5.12 6.80
CA PHE A 213 -7.48 5.26 8.11
C PHE A 213 -7.68 6.72 8.57
N ASN A 214 -7.26 7.71 7.76
CA ASN A 214 -7.44 9.13 8.03
C ASN A 214 -8.15 9.85 6.87
N LYS A 215 -8.87 10.91 7.20
CA LYS A 215 -9.44 11.88 6.25
C LYS A 215 -8.87 13.26 6.57
N MET A 216 -8.46 13.99 5.53
CA MET A 216 -7.99 15.37 5.66
C MET A 216 -8.94 16.31 4.91
N GLU A 217 -9.27 17.43 5.55
CA GLU A 217 -10.04 18.51 4.93
C GLU A 217 -9.23 19.82 5.01
N PHE A 218 -9.14 20.52 3.89
CA PHE A 218 -8.46 21.80 3.78
C PHE A 218 -9.49 22.93 3.73
N LYS A 219 -9.46 23.86 4.69
CA LYS A 219 -10.41 24.97 4.78
C LYS A 219 -9.65 26.29 5.01
N GLY A 220 -9.41 27.03 3.93
CA GLY A 220 -8.61 28.25 3.98
C GLY A 220 -7.20 27.98 4.51
N ASP A 221 -6.85 28.59 5.64
CA ASP A 221 -5.53 28.47 6.27
C ASP A 221 -5.44 27.37 7.34
N ILE A 222 -6.43 26.49 7.41
CA ILE A 222 -6.43 25.38 8.36
C ILE A 222 -6.58 24.02 7.66
N VAL A 223 -6.05 23.00 8.33
CA VAL A 223 -6.19 21.58 7.99
C VAL A 223 -6.90 20.87 9.14
N LEU A 224 -7.93 20.11 8.81
CA LEU A 224 -8.62 19.23 9.76
C LEU A 224 -8.25 17.79 9.42
N LYS A 225 -7.84 17.02 10.41
CA LYS A 225 -7.49 15.61 10.30
C LYS A 225 -8.45 14.78 11.15
N TYR A 226 -9.13 13.83 10.50
CA TYR A 226 -10.13 12.96 11.12
C TYR A 226 -9.68 11.52 11.05
N PRO A 227 -9.71 10.76 12.14
CA PRO A 227 -9.63 9.32 12.08
C PRO A 227 -10.95 8.73 11.55
N ILE A 228 -10.89 7.75 10.64
CA ILE A 228 -12.09 7.13 10.06
C ILE A 228 -12.38 5.72 10.59
N ASP A 229 -11.45 5.10 11.25
CA ASP A 229 -11.60 3.77 11.84
C ASP A 229 -10.94 3.68 13.23
N GLU A 230 -11.00 2.52 13.86
CA GLU A 230 -10.43 2.30 15.20
C GLU A 230 -8.90 2.40 15.21
N GLN A 231 -8.24 1.91 14.16
CA GLN A 231 -6.79 2.07 14.00
C GLN A 231 -6.41 3.53 13.90
N GLY A 232 -7.12 4.30 13.09
CA GLY A 232 -6.91 5.74 12.95
C GLY A 232 -7.12 6.50 14.26
N ARG A 233 -8.13 6.12 15.07
CA ARG A 233 -8.38 6.74 16.39
C ARG A 233 -7.20 6.54 17.33
N LYS A 234 -6.69 5.31 17.43
CA LYS A 234 -5.55 5.01 18.30
C LYS A 234 -4.29 5.78 17.89
N LEU A 235 -4.00 5.86 16.59
CA LEU A 235 -2.87 6.63 16.08
C LEU A 235 -3.05 8.15 16.31
N ALA A 236 -4.28 8.66 16.19
CA ALA A 236 -4.59 10.07 16.46
C ALA A 236 -4.42 10.42 17.95
N GLU A 237 -4.75 9.50 18.87
CA GLU A 237 -4.51 9.70 20.31
C GLU A 237 -3.02 9.84 20.62
N ASP A 238 -2.16 9.00 20.04
CA ASP A 238 -0.71 9.06 20.21
C ASP A 238 -0.14 10.35 19.59
N GLU A 239 -0.58 10.75 18.40
CA GLU A 239 -0.19 11.98 17.73
C GLU A 239 -0.60 13.22 18.54
N ILE A 240 -1.83 13.25 19.04
CA ILE A 240 -2.35 14.36 19.87
C ILE A 240 -1.59 14.46 21.18
N ALA A 241 -1.26 13.33 21.81
CA ALA A 241 -0.46 13.32 23.04
C ALA A 241 0.92 13.94 22.80
N TRP A 242 1.56 13.62 21.68
CA TRP A 242 2.84 14.21 21.31
C TRP A 242 2.73 15.72 21.09
N TYR A 243 1.74 16.22 20.32
CA TYR A 243 1.57 17.66 20.12
C TYR A 243 1.32 18.39 21.43
N LYS A 244 0.50 17.85 22.33
CA LYS A 244 0.24 18.47 23.64
C LYS A 244 1.52 18.61 24.48
N GLU A 245 2.35 17.57 24.49
CA GLU A 245 3.62 17.58 25.21
C GLU A 245 4.57 18.64 24.66
N VAL A 246 4.86 18.63 23.37
CA VAL A 246 5.84 19.55 22.78
C VAL A 246 5.38 21.01 22.80
N ILE A 247 4.07 21.27 22.71
CA ILE A 247 3.50 22.60 22.88
C ILE A 247 3.72 23.08 24.31
N GLY A 248 3.45 22.22 25.31
CA GLY A 248 3.68 22.52 26.71
C GLY A 248 5.14 22.85 27.03
N LEU A 249 6.07 22.27 26.29
CA LEU A 249 7.51 22.51 26.38
C LEU A 249 8.01 23.71 25.56
N GLY A 250 7.12 24.38 24.81
CA GLY A 250 7.46 25.55 24.00
C GLY A 250 8.16 25.25 22.67
N TYR A 251 8.05 24.01 22.14
CA TYR A 251 8.61 23.67 20.84
C TYR A 251 7.87 24.36 19.69
N THR A 252 8.62 25.00 18.79
CA THR A 252 8.06 25.86 17.75
C THR A 252 8.15 25.31 16.33
N ASN A 253 8.92 24.22 16.09
CA ASN A 253 9.05 23.62 14.75
C ASN A 253 7.89 22.67 14.42
N ILE A 254 6.67 23.06 14.77
CA ILE A 254 5.41 22.36 14.50
C ILE A 254 4.38 23.35 13.95
N PRO A 255 3.29 22.92 13.29
CA PRO A 255 2.18 23.80 12.96
C PRO A 255 1.52 24.32 14.24
N LYS A 256 0.90 25.50 14.18
CA LYS A 256 0.01 25.95 15.26
C LYS A 256 -1.18 25.00 15.34
N ILE A 257 -1.48 24.52 16.54
CA ILE A 257 -2.62 23.65 16.79
C ILE A 257 -3.77 24.48 17.36
N TYR A 258 -4.92 24.42 16.73
CA TYR A 258 -6.13 25.16 17.10
C TYR A 258 -7.16 24.30 17.83
N GLY A 259 -7.09 22.97 17.71
CA GLY A 259 -8.00 22.03 18.35
C GLY A 259 -7.53 20.59 18.20
N PHE A 260 -8.05 19.70 19.06
CA PHE A 260 -7.63 18.32 19.15
C PHE A 260 -8.74 17.29 18.86
N ASP A 261 -9.97 17.74 18.60
CA ASP A 261 -11.08 16.86 18.27
C ASP A 261 -12.05 17.57 17.28
N PRO A 262 -11.88 17.41 15.99
CA PRO A 262 -10.75 16.76 15.30
C PRO A 262 -9.45 17.52 15.49
N LEU A 263 -8.32 16.93 15.10
CA LEU A 263 -7.05 17.67 15.10
C LEU A 263 -7.12 18.78 14.06
N VAL A 264 -7.11 20.04 14.53
CA VAL A 264 -7.17 21.26 13.71
C VAL A 264 -5.84 21.97 13.80
N MET A 265 -5.16 22.13 12.67
CA MET A 265 -3.84 22.72 12.60
C MET A 265 -3.71 23.78 11.51
N GLU A 266 -2.71 24.61 11.64
CA GLU A 266 -2.31 25.58 10.63
C GLU A 266 -1.96 24.86 9.31
N LYS A 267 -2.43 25.42 8.19
CA LYS A 267 -1.97 25.02 6.87
C LYS A 267 -0.65 25.70 6.57
N ILE A 268 0.44 24.95 6.61
CA ILE A 268 1.78 25.49 6.36
C ILE A 268 1.88 26.01 4.92
N GLN A 269 2.30 27.26 4.79
CA GLN A 269 2.64 27.86 3.50
C GLN A 269 4.09 27.51 3.16
N GLY A 270 4.29 26.43 2.43
CA GLY A 270 5.62 25.88 2.13
C GLY A 270 5.53 24.59 1.33
N SER A 271 6.66 23.93 1.16
CA SER A 271 6.77 22.66 0.44
C SER A 271 7.39 21.57 1.31
N ASN A 272 7.02 20.32 1.04
CA ASN A 272 7.67 19.17 1.67
C ASN A 272 9.14 19.08 1.28
N VAL A 273 9.99 18.58 2.17
CA VAL A 273 11.44 18.53 1.93
C VAL A 273 11.79 17.69 0.68
N TYR A 274 11.04 16.64 0.38
CA TYR A 274 11.26 15.83 -0.84
C TYR A 274 11.04 16.61 -2.15
N GLU A 275 10.33 17.72 -2.15
CA GLU A 275 10.09 18.56 -3.33
C GLU A 275 11.33 19.37 -3.74
N TYR A 276 12.30 19.49 -2.84
CA TYR A 276 13.55 20.23 -3.08
C TYR A 276 14.67 19.39 -3.75
N ALA A 277 14.31 18.30 -4.43
CA ALA A 277 15.26 17.44 -5.14
C ALA A 277 16.11 18.17 -6.20
N PHE A 278 15.59 19.27 -6.76
CA PHE A 278 16.23 20.07 -7.82
C PHE A 278 17.27 21.08 -7.30
N LEU A 279 17.32 21.35 -6.00
CA LEU A 279 18.27 22.32 -5.44
C LEU A 279 19.72 21.86 -5.57
N THR A 280 20.63 22.83 -5.60
CA THR A 280 22.08 22.57 -5.58
C THR A 280 22.50 21.93 -4.25
N LYS A 281 23.67 21.25 -4.24
CA LYS A 281 24.22 20.62 -3.02
C LYS A 281 24.29 21.59 -1.84
N GLY A 282 24.75 22.84 -2.08
CA GLY A 282 24.89 23.84 -1.00
C GLY A 282 23.55 24.25 -0.36
N PHE A 283 22.50 24.41 -1.17
CA PHE A 283 21.16 24.69 -0.63
C PHE A 283 20.59 23.50 0.13
N LYS A 284 20.76 22.27 -0.38
CA LYS A 284 20.35 21.04 0.31
C LYS A 284 21.08 20.87 1.64
N TYR A 285 22.38 21.16 1.69
CA TYR A 285 23.16 21.15 2.93
C TYR A 285 22.59 22.15 3.96
N ALA A 286 22.29 23.37 3.54
CA ALA A 286 21.71 24.38 4.41
C ALA A 286 20.33 23.95 4.95
N LEU A 287 19.50 23.31 4.12
CA LEU A 287 18.22 22.76 4.53
C LEU A 287 18.39 21.59 5.49
N LEU A 288 19.28 20.65 5.19
CA LEU A 288 19.57 19.51 6.05
C LEU A 288 20.03 19.97 7.44
N LYS A 289 20.94 20.95 7.48
CA LYS A 289 21.41 21.55 8.73
C LYS A 289 20.24 22.09 9.57
N LYS A 290 19.30 22.84 8.96
CA LYS A 290 18.13 23.35 9.67
C LYS A 290 17.20 22.25 10.18
N VAL A 291 17.02 21.19 9.40
CA VAL A 291 16.23 20.02 9.81
C VAL A 291 16.89 19.32 11.00
N VAL A 292 18.20 19.11 10.94
CA VAL A 292 18.96 18.53 12.05
C VAL A 292 18.87 19.41 13.30
N GLU A 293 19.08 20.72 13.18
CA GLU A 293 18.93 21.68 14.30
C GLU A 293 17.52 21.64 14.93
N ALA A 294 16.47 21.50 14.12
CA ALA A 294 15.10 21.37 14.62
C ALA A 294 14.89 20.07 15.42
N LEU A 295 15.43 18.94 14.91
CA LEU A 295 15.36 17.66 15.61
C LEU A 295 16.24 17.64 16.87
N ASP A 296 17.47 18.18 16.83
CA ASP A 296 18.32 18.31 18.02
C ASP A 296 17.64 19.14 19.13
N THR A 297 16.94 20.21 18.73
CA THR A 297 16.13 21.01 19.66
C THR A 297 15.05 20.15 20.30
N LEU A 298 14.31 19.35 19.49
CA LEU A 298 13.29 18.42 19.99
C LEU A 298 13.88 17.42 21.00
N HIS A 299 14.99 16.75 20.63
CA HIS A 299 15.63 15.73 21.44
C HIS A 299 16.17 16.25 22.76
N SER A 300 16.42 17.57 22.85
CA SER A 300 16.97 18.25 24.01
C SER A 300 15.93 18.99 24.88
N LEU A 301 14.63 18.94 24.51
CA LEU A 301 13.57 19.65 25.22
C LEU A 301 13.37 19.18 26.66
N THR A 302 13.65 17.92 26.93
CA THR A 302 13.48 17.30 28.25
C THR A 302 14.75 16.55 28.65
N PRO A 303 14.97 16.31 29.95
CA PRO A 303 15.96 15.36 30.39
C PRO A 303 15.70 13.97 29.77
N THR A 304 16.77 13.26 29.48
CA THR A 304 16.70 11.86 29.02
C THR A 304 16.15 10.95 30.11
N ILE A 305 15.51 9.86 29.70
CA ILE A 305 15.10 8.78 30.61
C ILE A 305 15.95 7.53 30.37
N ALA A 306 15.98 6.60 31.32
CA ALA A 306 16.64 5.31 31.12
C ALA A 306 16.00 4.57 29.95
N ALA A 307 16.79 4.01 29.05
CA ALA A 307 16.27 3.22 27.94
C ALA A 307 15.62 1.93 28.44
N VAL A 308 14.61 1.47 27.71
CA VAL A 308 13.90 0.22 27.94
C VAL A 308 14.25 -0.74 26.79
N ASP A 309 15.07 -1.75 27.09
CA ASP A 309 15.56 -2.70 26.09
C ASP A 309 14.43 -3.44 25.37
N GLU A 310 13.33 -3.75 26.07
CA GLU A 310 12.14 -4.38 25.49
C GLU A 310 11.51 -3.51 24.40
N ASP A 311 11.53 -2.19 24.52
CA ASP A 311 10.99 -1.29 23.50
C ASP A 311 11.87 -1.27 22.24
N CYS A 312 13.22 -1.36 22.41
CA CYS A 312 14.15 -1.52 21.29
C CYS A 312 13.98 -2.91 20.64
N GLU A 313 13.90 -3.97 21.44
CA GLU A 313 13.65 -5.36 20.96
C GLU A 313 12.38 -5.42 20.14
N ASP A 314 11.27 -4.82 20.60
CA ASP A 314 10.01 -4.81 19.89
C ASP A 314 10.09 -4.02 18.58
N ASN A 315 10.62 -2.78 18.62
CA ASN A 315 10.63 -1.90 17.44
C ASN A 315 11.60 -2.36 16.35
N TYR A 316 12.78 -2.90 16.70
CA TYR A 316 13.81 -3.24 15.73
C TYR A 316 13.79 -4.70 15.31
N ILE A 317 13.50 -5.62 16.22
CA ILE A 317 13.65 -7.06 16.01
C ILE A 317 12.29 -7.73 15.88
N THR A 318 11.51 -7.80 16.97
CA THR A 318 10.27 -8.59 17.02
C THR A 318 9.29 -8.19 15.93
N LYS A 319 8.99 -6.90 15.84
CA LYS A 319 8.06 -6.34 14.87
C LYS A 319 8.53 -6.54 13.42
N THR A 320 9.84 -6.32 13.17
CA THR A 320 10.40 -6.48 11.83
C THR A 320 10.33 -7.93 11.38
N PHE A 321 10.79 -8.88 12.20
CA PHE A 321 10.76 -10.29 11.81
C PHE A 321 9.36 -10.86 11.75
N LYS A 322 8.43 -10.42 12.61
CA LYS A 322 7.01 -10.78 12.49
C LYS A 322 6.41 -10.34 11.15
N ARG A 323 6.76 -9.15 10.68
CA ARG A 323 6.34 -8.64 9.38
C ARG A 323 6.95 -9.41 8.22
N LEU A 324 8.23 -9.70 8.29
CA LEU A 324 8.96 -10.47 7.29
C LEU A 324 8.41 -11.90 7.16
N GLU A 325 8.15 -12.60 8.28
CA GLU A 325 7.57 -13.95 8.25
C GLU A 325 6.18 -13.95 7.60
N LYS A 326 5.37 -12.91 7.81
CA LYS A 326 4.05 -12.79 7.19
C LYS A 326 4.11 -12.76 5.65
N VAL A 327 5.18 -12.19 5.07
CA VAL A 327 5.35 -12.05 3.61
C VAL A 327 6.35 -13.04 3.02
N ARG A 328 6.95 -13.93 3.81
CA ARG A 328 7.99 -14.86 3.38
C ARG A 328 7.58 -15.78 2.24
N GLU A 329 6.33 -16.26 2.27
CA GLU A 329 5.77 -17.07 1.20
C GLU A 329 5.40 -16.26 -0.05
N LEU A 330 5.17 -14.98 0.14
CA LEU A 330 4.69 -14.07 -0.91
C LEU A 330 5.83 -13.48 -1.74
N VAL A 331 6.95 -13.14 -1.10
CA VAL A 331 8.07 -12.47 -1.76
C VAL A 331 8.97 -13.52 -2.43
N PRO A 332 9.19 -13.47 -3.75
CA PRO A 332 10.11 -14.36 -4.43
C PRO A 332 11.52 -14.30 -3.82
N PHE A 333 12.23 -15.42 -3.82
CA PHE A 333 13.58 -15.60 -3.22
C PHE A 333 13.66 -15.35 -1.71
N ALA A 334 12.56 -15.05 -1.00
CA ALA A 334 12.64 -14.83 0.45
C ALA A 334 13.01 -16.10 1.25
N LYS A 335 12.95 -17.27 0.63
CA LYS A 335 13.36 -18.56 1.23
C LYS A 335 14.82 -18.96 0.91
N ASP A 336 15.45 -18.27 -0.01
CA ASP A 336 16.80 -18.57 -0.45
C ASP A 336 17.82 -17.91 0.48
N ASP A 337 19.03 -18.44 0.57
CA ASP A 337 20.09 -17.85 1.42
C ASP A 337 20.59 -16.51 0.90
N PHE A 338 20.44 -16.26 -0.39
CA PHE A 338 20.80 -15.01 -1.07
C PHE A 338 19.91 -14.76 -2.28
N VAL A 339 19.89 -13.52 -2.71
CA VAL A 339 19.22 -13.08 -3.94
C VAL A 339 20.12 -12.11 -4.72
N VAL A 340 20.08 -12.16 -6.04
CA VAL A 340 20.77 -11.19 -6.89
C VAL A 340 19.82 -10.01 -7.15
N ILE A 341 20.23 -8.81 -6.71
CA ILE A 341 19.46 -7.58 -6.88
C ILE A 341 20.35 -6.56 -7.60
N ASN A 342 19.94 -6.08 -8.77
CA ASN A 342 20.73 -5.16 -9.60
C ASN A 342 22.15 -5.67 -9.84
N GLY A 343 22.32 -6.97 -10.06
CA GLY A 343 23.62 -7.61 -10.25
C GLY A 343 24.44 -7.83 -8.94
N VAL A 344 23.96 -7.35 -7.79
CA VAL A 344 24.61 -7.54 -6.48
C VAL A 344 24.06 -8.76 -5.78
N ARG A 345 24.92 -9.68 -5.37
CA ARG A 345 24.55 -10.83 -4.54
C ARG A 345 24.32 -10.38 -3.09
N CYS A 346 23.07 -10.30 -2.70
CA CYS A 346 22.64 -9.87 -1.37
C CYS A 346 22.35 -11.08 -0.47
N THR A 347 22.93 -11.09 0.73
CA THR A 347 22.62 -12.09 1.75
C THR A 347 21.18 -11.88 2.24
N ASN A 348 20.41 -12.96 2.30
CA ASN A 348 19.05 -12.89 2.78
C ASN A 348 19.01 -12.68 4.30
N ILE A 349 18.14 -11.79 4.75
CA ILE A 349 17.98 -11.50 6.18
C ILE A 349 17.60 -12.74 7.00
N PHE A 350 16.85 -13.67 6.43
CA PHE A 350 16.45 -14.90 7.10
C PHE A 350 17.65 -15.84 7.36
N ALA A 351 18.65 -15.84 6.47
CA ALA A 351 19.85 -16.66 6.64
C ALA A 351 20.77 -16.16 7.78
N ILE A 352 20.66 -14.87 8.14
CA ILE A 352 21.51 -14.24 9.16
C ILE A 352 20.72 -13.58 10.29
N LYS A 353 19.46 -13.97 10.47
CA LYS A 353 18.52 -13.37 11.42
C LYS A 353 19.10 -13.21 12.82
N ASP A 354 19.62 -14.29 13.39
CA ASP A 354 20.12 -14.29 14.77
C ASP A 354 21.34 -13.39 14.94
N LYS A 355 22.24 -13.39 13.95
CA LYS A 355 23.40 -12.50 13.93
C LYS A 355 22.99 -11.04 13.90
N ILE A 356 21.99 -10.67 13.08
CA ILE A 356 21.51 -9.29 12.99
C ILE A 356 20.80 -8.90 14.29
N ALA A 357 19.97 -9.77 14.86
CA ALA A 357 19.32 -9.52 16.14
C ALA A 357 20.33 -9.31 17.27
N GLU A 358 21.37 -10.15 17.36
CA GLU A 358 22.45 -9.97 18.34
C GLU A 358 23.20 -8.66 18.14
N THR A 359 23.48 -8.29 16.89
CA THR A 359 24.17 -7.03 16.57
C THR A 359 23.33 -5.82 16.99
N LEU A 360 22.02 -5.83 16.69
CA LEU A 360 21.11 -4.76 17.10
C LEU A 360 21.05 -4.61 18.62
N ARG A 361 20.98 -5.71 19.38
CA ARG A 361 20.99 -5.66 20.87
C ARG A 361 22.23 -5.00 21.43
N LYS A 362 23.39 -5.21 20.81
CA LYS A 362 24.65 -4.56 21.21
C LYS A 362 24.64 -3.04 20.93
N MET A 363 23.76 -2.56 20.06
CA MET A 363 23.62 -1.16 19.67
C MET A 363 22.46 -0.46 20.40
N PHE A 364 21.75 -1.10 21.33
CA PHE A 364 20.70 -0.47 22.09
C PHE A 364 21.24 0.71 22.90
N PRO A 365 20.53 1.85 22.93
CA PRO A 365 20.98 3.02 23.65
C PRO A 365 20.86 2.80 25.16
N LYS A 366 21.55 3.60 25.96
CA LYS A 366 21.38 3.62 27.41
C LYS A 366 20.31 4.59 27.89
N GLN A 367 19.95 5.55 27.05
CA GLN A 367 19.00 6.61 27.35
C GLN A 367 18.07 6.83 26.17
N PHE A 368 16.82 7.18 26.48
CA PHE A 368 15.82 7.63 25.52
C PHE A 368 15.63 9.13 25.60
N HIS A 369 15.37 9.72 24.44
CA HIS A 369 15.04 11.13 24.26
C HIS A 369 13.59 11.28 23.83
N LEU A 370 13.03 12.48 23.96
CA LEU A 370 11.79 12.84 23.30
C LEU A 370 12.03 12.82 21.78
N ILE A 371 11.30 11.97 21.04
CA ILE A 371 11.50 11.76 19.60
C ILE A 371 10.25 12.07 18.80
N HIS A 372 10.42 12.32 17.51
CA HIS A 372 9.32 12.44 16.55
C HIS A 372 8.81 11.05 16.11
N GLY A 373 9.71 10.10 15.91
CA GLY A 373 9.43 8.71 15.56
C GLY A 373 9.12 8.44 14.08
N ASP A 374 8.95 9.47 13.24
CA ASP A 374 8.76 9.32 11.78
C ASP A 374 9.30 10.52 10.99
N CYS A 375 10.57 10.86 11.19
CA CYS A 375 11.26 12.02 10.62
C CYS A 375 11.57 11.86 9.13
N THR A 376 10.60 11.48 8.31
CA THR A 376 10.75 11.40 6.86
C THR A 376 10.51 12.76 6.20
N PHE A 377 11.07 12.98 5.01
CA PHE A 377 10.82 14.21 4.24
C PHE A 377 9.35 14.44 3.92
N HIS A 378 8.55 13.38 3.90
CA HIS A 378 7.10 13.45 3.73
C HIS A 378 6.40 14.14 4.91
N ASN A 379 6.96 13.97 6.11
CA ASN A 379 6.45 14.51 7.36
C ASN A 379 7.16 15.80 7.77
N MET A 380 7.82 16.47 6.83
CA MET A 380 8.51 17.74 7.05
C MET A 380 8.20 18.72 5.94
N MET A 381 7.86 19.95 6.32
CA MET A 381 7.69 21.05 5.39
C MET A 381 8.69 22.16 5.71
N ILE A 382 9.08 22.91 4.68
CA ILE A 382 9.86 24.13 4.82
C ILE A 382 8.96 25.30 4.53
N GLU A 383 8.79 26.22 5.49
CA GLU A 383 8.04 27.45 5.28
C GLU A 383 8.72 28.37 4.26
N THR A 384 7.91 28.95 3.38
CA THR A 384 8.41 29.83 2.32
C THR A 384 9.02 31.13 2.85
N ASN A 385 8.46 31.67 3.94
CA ASN A 385 8.82 32.99 4.46
C ASN A 385 9.99 33.02 5.45
N GLY A 386 10.47 31.89 5.91
CA GLY A 386 11.47 31.86 6.99
C GLY A 386 12.47 30.72 6.92
N VAL A 387 12.32 29.85 5.95
CA VAL A 387 13.13 28.61 5.85
C VAL A 387 13.10 27.84 7.19
N ARG A 388 11.95 27.88 7.89
CA ARG A 388 11.72 27.15 9.13
C ARG A 388 11.26 25.72 8.80
N PRO A 389 11.94 24.68 9.26
CA PRO A 389 11.41 23.32 9.21
C PRO A 389 10.19 23.18 10.12
N VAL A 390 9.15 22.54 9.62
CA VAL A 390 7.92 22.23 10.38
C VAL A 390 7.73 20.73 10.35
N LEU A 391 7.73 20.09 11.50
CA LEU A 391 7.52 18.66 11.68
C LEU A 391 6.03 18.36 11.76
N LEU A 392 5.61 17.34 11.02
CA LEU A 392 4.22 16.90 10.87
C LEU A 392 4.11 15.39 11.15
N ASP A 393 2.93 14.94 11.49
CA ASP A 393 2.62 13.51 11.65
C ASP A 393 3.59 12.75 12.58
N PRO A 394 3.84 13.24 13.81
CA PRO A 394 4.67 12.52 14.76
C PRO A 394 4.06 11.16 15.06
N ARG A 395 4.90 10.16 15.24
CA ARG A 395 4.43 8.81 15.56
C ARG A 395 3.81 8.72 16.95
N GLY A 396 4.30 9.53 17.90
CA GLY A 396 3.78 9.64 19.27
C GLY A 396 4.00 8.40 20.14
N TYR A 397 4.76 7.40 19.68
CA TYR A 397 5.07 6.22 20.49
C TYR A 397 6.35 5.49 20.08
N PHE A 398 7.07 4.96 21.07
CA PHE A 398 8.19 4.04 20.90
C PHE A 398 8.08 2.95 21.97
N GLY A 399 7.29 1.93 21.66
CA GLY A 399 6.96 0.88 22.63
C GLY A 399 6.15 1.40 23.83
N LYS A 400 6.46 0.90 25.00
CA LYS A 400 5.83 1.30 26.27
C LYS A 400 6.28 2.70 26.74
N SER A 401 7.46 3.12 26.31
CA SER A 401 8.04 4.44 26.64
C SER A 401 7.34 5.61 25.92
N LYS A 402 6.39 5.31 25.03
CA LYS A 402 5.56 6.27 24.30
C LYS A 402 6.39 7.33 23.57
N LEU A 403 6.37 8.57 24.04
CA LEU A 403 7.00 9.72 23.38
C LEU A 403 8.54 9.67 23.41
N TYR A 404 9.10 8.87 24.31
CA TYR A 404 10.54 8.73 24.48
C TYR A 404 11.06 7.48 23.76
N GLY A 405 12.18 7.63 23.05
CA GLY A 405 12.78 6.53 22.31
C GLY A 405 14.25 6.76 21.97
N ASP A 406 14.79 5.85 21.18
CA ASP A 406 16.16 5.93 20.66
C ASP A 406 16.28 7.08 19.65
N VAL A 407 17.12 8.06 19.95
CA VAL A 407 17.39 9.20 19.06
C VAL A 407 17.92 8.77 17.69
N ASP A 408 18.66 7.68 17.63
CA ASP A 408 19.18 7.14 16.37
C ASP A 408 18.07 6.56 15.48
N TYR A 409 16.88 6.28 16.03
CA TYR A 409 15.71 5.96 15.22
C TYR A 409 15.22 7.14 14.39
N ASP A 410 15.18 8.36 14.98
CA ASP A 410 14.86 9.57 14.23
C ASP A 410 15.92 9.88 13.17
N TRP A 411 17.21 9.74 13.52
CA TRP A 411 18.28 9.89 12.53
C TRP A 411 18.21 8.85 11.40
N ALA A 412 17.90 7.60 11.72
CA ALA A 412 17.74 6.55 10.72
C ALA A 412 16.51 6.83 9.81
N LYS A 413 15.44 7.40 10.34
CA LYS A 413 14.27 7.84 9.56
C LYS A 413 14.60 9.01 8.64
N LEU A 414 15.37 9.98 9.10
CA LEU A 414 15.84 11.08 8.27
C LEU A 414 16.78 10.56 7.16
N TYR A 415 17.72 9.66 7.51
CA TYR A 415 18.62 9.02 6.56
C TYR A 415 17.85 8.18 5.51
N TYR A 416 16.81 7.51 5.91
CA TYR A 416 15.91 6.73 5.08
C TYR A 416 15.26 7.58 3.97
N SER A 417 14.94 8.84 4.23
CA SER A 417 14.49 9.80 3.25
C SER A 417 15.64 10.43 2.46
N ALA A 418 16.64 10.97 3.14
CA ALA A 418 17.72 11.73 2.50
C ALA A 418 18.59 10.86 1.59
N ILE A 419 19.00 9.69 2.06
CA ILE A 419 19.97 8.81 1.37
C ILE A 419 19.27 7.60 0.75
N GLY A 420 18.17 7.13 1.37
CA GLY A 420 17.47 5.92 0.97
C GLY A 420 16.45 6.09 -0.15
N ASP A 421 16.12 7.30 -0.56
CA ASP A 421 15.09 7.60 -1.58
C ASP A 421 13.67 7.14 -1.20
N TYR A 422 13.37 6.99 0.10
CA TYR A 422 12.09 6.47 0.58
C TYR A 422 10.88 7.25 0.04
N ASP A 423 10.95 8.58 0.04
CA ASP A 423 9.81 9.41 -0.37
C ASP A 423 9.45 9.19 -1.84
N GLN A 424 10.43 8.93 -2.70
CA GLN A 424 10.20 8.56 -4.08
C GLN A 424 9.55 7.16 -4.18
N PHE A 425 10.06 6.21 -3.43
CA PHE A 425 9.47 4.88 -3.36
C PHE A 425 8.01 4.91 -2.84
N ASN A 426 7.75 5.66 -1.79
CA ASN A 426 6.40 5.81 -1.21
C ASN A 426 5.41 6.47 -2.19
N ARG A 427 5.90 7.34 -3.08
CA ARG A 427 5.16 7.99 -4.16
C ARG A 427 4.99 7.09 -5.39
N LYS A 428 5.44 5.84 -5.33
CA LYS A 428 5.43 4.86 -6.42
C LYS A 428 6.32 5.25 -7.62
N ASN A 429 7.32 6.09 -7.40
CA ASN A 429 8.33 6.47 -8.40
C ASN A 429 9.46 5.42 -8.40
N PHE A 430 9.11 4.18 -8.66
CA PHE A 430 10.06 3.08 -8.79
C PHE A 430 9.58 2.08 -9.84
N SER A 431 10.51 1.29 -10.38
CA SER A 431 10.24 0.13 -11.21
C SER A 431 10.80 -1.13 -10.56
N LEU A 432 10.09 -2.23 -10.71
CA LEU A 432 10.46 -3.55 -10.18
C LEU A 432 10.19 -4.62 -11.23
N VAL A 433 11.23 -5.39 -11.57
CA VAL A 433 11.12 -6.56 -12.43
C VAL A 433 11.72 -7.76 -11.69
N ILE A 434 10.91 -8.81 -11.51
CA ILE A 434 11.29 -10.05 -10.84
C ILE A 434 11.35 -11.14 -11.90
N ASN A 435 12.57 -11.65 -12.15
CA ASN A 435 12.86 -12.71 -13.11
C ASN A 435 13.31 -14.00 -12.37
N GLU A 436 13.53 -15.08 -13.10
CA GLU A 436 14.03 -16.34 -12.53
C GLU A 436 15.46 -16.20 -11.96
N ASP A 437 16.28 -15.33 -12.55
CA ASP A 437 17.69 -15.14 -12.22
C ASP A 437 17.95 -14.06 -11.16
N GLY A 438 16.93 -13.27 -10.81
CA GLY A 438 17.08 -12.17 -9.86
C GLY A 438 16.08 -11.04 -10.02
N VAL A 439 16.45 -9.89 -9.49
CA VAL A 439 15.57 -8.73 -9.33
C VAL A 439 16.25 -7.46 -9.87
N GLU A 440 15.51 -6.70 -10.63
CA GLU A 440 15.86 -5.32 -11.02
C GLU A 440 14.94 -4.35 -10.28
N LEU A 441 15.50 -3.51 -9.44
CA LEU A 441 14.80 -2.48 -8.67
C LEU A 441 15.45 -1.12 -8.90
N GLU A 442 14.72 -0.22 -9.52
CA GLU A 442 15.14 1.17 -9.68
C GLU A 442 14.19 2.09 -8.93
N ILE A 443 14.71 2.97 -8.10
CA ILE A 443 13.96 4.03 -7.42
C ILE A 443 14.47 5.36 -7.98
N VAL A 444 13.54 6.23 -8.38
CA VAL A 444 13.91 7.58 -8.84
C VAL A 444 14.65 8.30 -7.72
N SER A 445 15.83 8.84 -8.03
CA SER A 445 16.64 9.51 -7.01
C SER A 445 16.00 10.82 -6.55
N ASN A 446 16.01 11.07 -5.25
CA ASN A 446 15.71 12.38 -4.68
C ASN A 446 16.89 13.37 -4.79
N ASN A 447 18.04 12.92 -5.29
CA ASN A 447 19.27 13.70 -5.47
C ASN A 447 19.90 14.26 -4.17
N TRP A 448 19.65 13.63 -3.01
CA TRP A 448 20.27 14.03 -1.73
C TRP A 448 21.44 13.13 -1.31
N LYS A 449 21.66 12.01 -1.99
CA LYS A 449 22.67 11.00 -1.63
C LYS A 449 24.09 11.56 -1.53
N SER A 450 24.41 12.63 -2.25
CA SER A 450 25.72 13.31 -2.18
C SER A 450 25.98 14.00 -0.83
N LEU A 451 24.98 14.09 0.05
CA LEU A 451 25.06 14.67 1.40
C LEU A 451 25.28 13.61 2.50
N GLU A 452 25.60 12.37 2.17
CA GLU A 452 25.72 11.32 3.16
C GLU A 452 26.80 11.62 4.23
N ASN A 453 27.97 12.07 3.81
CA ASN A 453 29.04 12.48 4.75
C ASN A 453 28.63 13.70 5.57
N ASP A 454 28.02 14.69 4.90
CA ASP A 454 27.50 15.89 5.56
C ASP A 454 26.40 15.54 6.60
N PHE A 455 25.58 14.51 6.34
CA PHE A 455 24.58 14.01 7.29
C PHE A 455 25.22 13.49 8.58
N PHE A 456 26.24 12.62 8.49
CA PHE A 456 26.93 12.09 9.66
C PHE A 456 27.73 13.17 10.41
N GLU A 457 28.29 14.13 9.68
CA GLU A 457 28.96 15.29 10.29
C GLU A 457 27.99 16.16 11.09
N LEU A 458 26.79 16.40 10.57
CA LEU A 458 25.77 17.23 11.24
C LEU A 458 25.13 16.52 12.43
N THR A 459 24.80 15.23 12.30
CA THR A 459 24.04 14.49 13.32
C THR A 459 24.95 13.89 14.41
N GLN A 460 26.25 13.73 14.13
CA GLN A 460 27.20 13.00 14.99
C GLN A 460 26.75 11.56 15.34
N ALA A 461 25.82 11.01 14.56
CA ALA A 461 25.30 9.65 14.74
C ALA A 461 26.32 8.59 14.28
N ASP A 462 26.30 7.42 14.92
CA ASP A 462 27.16 6.29 14.52
C ASP A 462 26.73 5.76 13.14
N PRO A 463 27.59 5.86 12.10
CA PRO A 463 27.26 5.39 10.77
C PRO A 463 26.88 3.90 10.72
N GLN A 464 27.52 3.05 11.52
CA GLN A 464 27.23 1.63 11.53
C GLN A 464 25.83 1.34 12.08
N LYS A 465 25.43 2.03 13.15
CA LYS A 465 24.09 1.90 13.72
C LYS A 465 23.03 2.43 12.76
N ILE A 466 23.24 3.61 12.20
CA ILE A 466 22.27 4.24 11.26
C ILE A 466 22.09 3.38 10.00
N MET A 467 23.16 2.87 9.39
CA MET A 467 23.05 2.02 8.20
C MET A 467 22.31 0.70 8.50
N LEU A 468 22.55 0.08 9.65
CA LEU A 468 21.81 -1.12 10.03
C LEU A 468 20.34 -0.82 10.31
N LEU A 469 20.03 0.22 11.07
CA LEU A 469 18.64 0.65 11.32
C LEU A 469 17.92 1.02 10.02
N HIS A 470 18.62 1.67 9.08
CA HIS A 470 18.08 1.97 7.75
C HIS A 470 17.64 0.72 7.00
N ALA A 471 18.48 -0.32 6.97
CA ALA A 471 18.11 -1.61 6.37
C ALA A 471 16.90 -2.24 7.06
N ILE A 472 16.86 -2.22 8.41
CA ILE A 472 15.76 -2.75 9.21
C ILE A 472 14.46 -1.98 8.96
N ILE A 473 14.51 -0.67 8.79
CA ILE A 473 13.34 0.17 8.49
C ILE A 473 12.76 -0.21 7.11
N TRP A 474 13.60 -0.42 6.09
CA TRP A 474 13.16 -0.90 4.79
C TRP A 474 12.51 -2.28 4.88
N LEU A 475 13.14 -3.23 5.55
CA LEU A 475 12.60 -4.58 5.74
C LEU A 475 11.28 -4.56 6.52
N SER A 476 11.15 -3.68 7.51
CA SER A 476 9.94 -3.49 8.30
C SER A 476 8.79 -2.83 7.52
N LEU A 477 9.06 -2.18 6.37
CA LEU A 477 8.04 -1.57 5.53
C LEU A 477 7.15 -2.60 4.83
N THR A 478 7.61 -3.83 4.61
CA THR A 478 6.96 -4.86 3.80
C THR A 478 5.46 -5.01 4.05
N THR A 479 5.03 -5.30 5.29
CA THR A 479 3.58 -5.44 5.59
C THR A 479 2.86 -4.12 5.75
N TYR A 480 3.59 -3.02 5.87
CA TYR A 480 2.99 -1.69 5.96
C TYR A 480 2.56 -1.18 4.57
N ALA A 481 3.24 -1.63 3.52
CA ALA A 481 2.89 -1.37 2.12
C ALA A 481 2.00 -2.48 1.52
N TRP A 482 1.19 -3.13 2.36
CA TRP A 482 0.43 -4.32 2.00
C TRP A 482 -0.55 -4.11 0.84
N GLU A 483 -0.98 -2.91 0.61
CA GLU A 483 -1.90 -2.55 -0.48
C GLU A 483 -1.31 -2.74 -1.88
N ASP A 484 0.02 -2.89 -1.99
CA ASP A 484 0.71 -3.04 -3.27
C ASP A 484 1.79 -4.13 -3.22
N TYR A 485 1.58 -5.20 -3.96
CA TYR A 485 2.53 -6.30 -4.06
C TYR A 485 3.95 -5.86 -4.47
N ASP A 486 4.07 -4.94 -5.46
CA ASP A 486 5.38 -4.47 -5.89
C ASP A 486 6.07 -3.65 -4.81
N ALA A 487 5.30 -2.89 -4.00
CA ALA A 487 5.86 -2.17 -2.87
C ALA A 487 6.29 -3.10 -1.73
N ILE A 488 5.58 -4.20 -1.48
CA ILE A 488 6.03 -5.23 -0.53
C ILE A 488 7.38 -5.82 -0.97
N CYS A 489 7.45 -6.29 -2.21
CA CYS A 489 8.66 -6.90 -2.77
C CYS A 489 9.81 -5.88 -2.88
N GLY A 490 9.53 -4.68 -3.38
CA GLY A 490 10.51 -3.60 -3.50
C GLY A 490 11.11 -3.18 -2.16
N ALA A 491 10.30 -3.08 -1.11
CA ALA A 491 10.78 -2.79 0.25
C ALA A 491 11.69 -3.89 0.79
N PHE A 492 11.34 -5.16 0.56
CA PHE A 492 12.17 -6.29 0.93
C PHE A 492 13.54 -6.26 0.21
N TYR A 493 13.53 -6.12 -1.12
CA TYR A 493 14.77 -6.13 -1.89
C TYR A 493 15.63 -4.88 -1.63
N LYS A 494 15.02 -3.72 -1.46
CA LYS A 494 15.76 -2.51 -1.05
C LYS A 494 16.39 -2.70 0.32
N GLY A 495 15.66 -3.29 1.26
CA GLY A 495 16.18 -3.61 2.58
C GLY A 495 17.37 -4.57 2.53
N LEU A 496 17.34 -5.59 1.64
CA LEU A 496 18.50 -6.48 1.45
C LEU A 496 19.69 -5.79 0.79
N LEU A 497 19.47 -4.86 -0.15
CA LEU A 497 20.55 -4.04 -0.73
C LEU A 497 21.24 -3.19 0.34
N GLU A 498 20.47 -2.52 1.19
CA GLU A 498 21.01 -1.70 2.27
C GLU A 498 21.69 -2.57 3.36
N LEU A 499 21.15 -3.74 3.65
CA LEU A 499 21.77 -4.71 4.54
C LEU A 499 23.11 -5.19 3.96
N GLN A 500 23.19 -5.49 2.68
CA GLN A 500 24.44 -5.89 2.01
C GLN A 500 25.46 -4.76 2.02
N ARG A 501 25.04 -3.51 1.86
CA ARG A 501 25.89 -2.32 2.00
C ARG A 501 26.47 -2.21 3.40
N TYR A 502 25.65 -2.38 4.44
CA TYR A 502 26.10 -2.45 5.84
C TYR A 502 27.14 -3.56 6.07
N LEU A 503 26.87 -4.78 5.58
CA LEU A 503 27.78 -5.92 5.73
C LEU A 503 29.11 -5.74 4.98
N GLY A 504 29.12 -4.97 3.88
CA GLY A 504 30.31 -4.64 3.09
C GLY A 504 31.21 -3.59 3.74
N ASN A 505 30.62 -2.62 4.45
CA ASN A 505 31.36 -1.54 5.13
C ASN A 505 31.96 -1.97 6.49
N GLY A 506 31.56 -3.12 7.01
CA GLY A 506 32.10 -3.69 8.26
C GLY A 506 33.34 -4.61 8.09
N ARG A 507 33.98 -4.59 6.91
CA ARG A 507 35.21 -5.37 6.61
C ARG A 507 36.42 -4.48 6.50
#